data_209c2128f33faaf081693cb8d944fdc4
#
_entry.id   209c2128f33faaf081693cb8d944fdc4
#
_cell.length_a   1.000
_cell.length_b   1.000
_cell.length_c   1.000
_cell.angle_alpha   90.00
_cell.angle_beta   90.00
_cell.angle_gamma   90.00
#
_symmetry.space_group_name_H-M   'P 1'
#
loop_
_entity.id
_entity.type
_entity.pdbx_description
1 polymer ?
#
loop_
_entity_poly.entity_id
_entity_poly.type
_entity_poly.pdbx_seq_one_letter_code
_entity_poly.pdbx_strand_id
1 'polypeptide(L)'
;MVHIRAGYLAGKFPPNRKSIFAARKVFNNLIRAHKKSYKIIHKKYPQAKVSITQIMIYFKPARSWCPIEQGLAKLARWLWNEKFLNKIRSELDYIGLDYYFHDRIVWYPPFKRNKNERVTDMGWEIYPQGIYYVLKSLAKFGKPVIIIENGLADADDDQRTDFIREHLKYIHKAISEGVDVRGYFHWSLLDNFEWADGWSPKFGLYEVDRKTFARTARPSAKVYSDICKNNIIKISNS
;
A
#
# COMPACT_ATOMS: atom_id res chain seq x y z
N MET A 1 -4.88 1.48 -9.13
CA MET A 1 -3.90 1.12 -10.21
C MET A 1 -3.74 -0.39 -10.35
N VAL A 2 -3.70 -1.17 -9.26
CA VAL A 2 -3.53 -2.64 -9.30
C VAL A 2 -4.59 -3.31 -10.19
N HIS A 3 -5.87 -3.03 -9.97
CA HIS A 3 -6.96 -3.60 -10.77
C HIS A 3 -6.81 -3.33 -12.28
N ILE A 4 -6.38 -2.12 -12.65
CA ILE A 4 -6.14 -1.76 -14.07
C ILE A 4 -4.98 -2.60 -14.64
N ARG A 5 -3.87 -2.71 -13.90
CA ARG A 5 -2.72 -3.49 -14.33
C ARG A 5 -3.05 -4.97 -14.40
N ALA A 6 -3.59 -5.54 -13.33
CA ALA A 6 -3.84 -6.97 -13.24
C ALA A 6 -4.97 -7.43 -14.16
N GLY A 7 -6.08 -6.65 -14.26
CA GLY A 7 -7.25 -7.03 -15.04
C GLY A 7 -7.17 -6.67 -16.52
N TYR A 8 -6.46 -5.58 -16.87
CA TYR A 8 -6.54 -5.03 -18.23
C TYR A 8 -5.21 -4.91 -18.97
N LEU A 9 -4.07 -5.02 -18.27
CA LEU A 9 -2.75 -5.06 -18.92
C LEU A 9 -2.08 -6.40 -18.80
N ALA A 10 -2.08 -7.02 -17.61
CA ALA A 10 -1.42 -8.31 -17.36
C ALA A 10 -2.34 -9.53 -17.58
N GLY A 11 -3.66 -9.35 -17.48
CA GLY A 11 -4.63 -10.43 -17.64
C GLY A 11 -4.60 -11.46 -16.50
N LYS A 12 -4.19 -11.07 -15.28
CA LYS A 12 -4.15 -11.95 -14.11
C LYS A 12 -5.48 -11.98 -13.33
N PHE A 13 -6.21 -10.87 -13.36
CA PHE A 13 -7.52 -10.73 -12.71
C PHE A 13 -8.63 -10.62 -13.76
N PRO A 14 -9.88 -10.99 -13.43
CA PRO A 14 -11.01 -10.69 -14.30
C PRO A 14 -11.03 -9.19 -14.65
N PRO A 15 -11.37 -8.83 -15.87
CA PRO A 15 -11.83 -9.64 -17.00
C PRO A 15 -10.72 -10.25 -17.88
N ASN A 16 -9.52 -10.44 -17.38
CA ASN A 16 -8.38 -11.11 -18.02
C ASN A 16 -7.95 -10.50 -19.37
N ARG A 17 -8.13 -9.21 -19.52
CA ARG A 17 -7.78 -8.49 -20.77
C ARG A 17 -6.30 -8.10 -20.80
N LYS A 18 -5.75 -7.99 -22.02
CA LYS A 18 -4.41 -7.46 -22.31
C LYS A 18 -4.52 -6.35 -23.35
N SER A 19 -5.02 -5.17 -22.94
CA SER A 19 -5.32 -4.06 -23.84
C SER A 19 -5.07 -2.71 -23.18
N ILE A 20 -4.16 -1.92 -23.75
CA ILE A 20 -3.86 -0.56 -23.31
C ILE A 20 -5.09 0.37 -23.46
N PHE A 21 -5.86 0.21 -24.54
CA PHE A 21 -7.06 0.99 -24.78
C PHE A 21 -8.14 0.72 -23.71
N ALA A 22 -8.35 -0.56 -23.37
CA ALA A 22 -9.27 -0.95 -22.32
C ALA A 22 -8.80 -0.42 -20.96
N ALA A 23 -7.52 -0.55 -20.63
CA ALA A 23 -6.92 -0.01 -19.41
C ALA A 23 -7.11 1.50 -19.28
N ARG A 24 -6.88 2.27 -20.37
CA ARG A 24 -7.13 3.72 -20.41
C ARG A 24 -8.61 4.07 -20.21
N LYS A 25 -9.52 3.31 -20.83
CA LYS A 25 -10.98 3.50 -20.64
C LYS A 25 -11.38 3.29 -19.19
N VAL A 26 -10.89 2.20 -18.56
CA VAL A 26 -11.15 1.89 -17.15
C VAL A 26 -10.57 2.97 -16.23
N PHE A 27 -9.34 3.41 -16.46
CA PHE A 27 -8.72 4.51 -15.72
C PHE A 27 -9.61 5.76 -15.70
N ASN A 28 -10.09 6.19 -16.87
CA ASN A 28 -10.96 7.35 -16.98
C ASN A 28 -12.35 7.12 -16.34
N ASN A 29 -12.89 5.89 -16.41
CA ASN A 29 -14.16 5.54 -15.78
C ASN A 29 -14.04 5.58 -14.26
N LEU A 30 -12.95 5.08 -13.67
CA LEU A 30 -12.72 5.15 -12.23
C LEU A 30 -12.60 6.59 -11.73
N ILE A 31 -11.94 7.48 -12.48
CA ILE A 31 -11.91 8.92 -12.16
C ILE A 31 -13.32 9.49 -12.15
N ARG A 32 -14.11 9.22 -13.19
CA ARG A 32 -15.50 9.71 -13.29
C ARG A 32 -16.39 9.16 -12.18
N ALA A 33 -16.25 7.87 -11.87
CA ALA A 33 -17.01 7.21 -10.81
C ALA A 33 -16.68 7.86 -9.44
N HIS A 34 -15.39 8.01 -9.12
CA HIS A 34 -14.97 8.65 -7.87
C HIS A 34 -15.54 10.06 -7.73
N LYS A 35 -15.38 10.91 -8.74
CA LYS A 35 -15.88 12.29 -8.74
C LYS A 35 -17.41 12.37 -8.55
N LYS A 36 -18.16 11.46 -9.19
CA LYS A 36 -19.62 11.39 -9.02
C LYS A 36 -19.98 10.94 -7.61
N SER A 37 -19.35 9.88 -7.10
CA SER A 37 -19.61 9.36 -5.76
C SER A 37 -19.30 10.42 -4.70
N TYR A 38 -18.17 11.11 -4.80
CA TYR A 38 -17.79 12.20 -3.92
C TYR A 38 -18.89 13.26 -3.82
N LYS A 39 -19.37 13.75 -4.96
CA LYS A 39 -20.45 14.76 -5.01
C LYS A 39 -21.76 14.26 -4.42
N ILE A 40 -22.14 13.03 -4.69
CA ILE A 40 -23.38 12.42 -4.19
C ILE A 40 -23.33 12.28 -2.66
N ILE A 41 -22.20 11.76 -2.15
CA ILE A 41 -22.01 11.56 -0.71
C ILE A 41 -22.05 12.90 0.02
N HIS A 42 -21.27 13.89 -0.43
CA HIS A 42 -21.25 15.20 0.21
C HIS A 42 -22.58 15.97 0.11
N LYS A 43 -23.34 15.76 -0.97
CA LYS A 43 -24.71 16.32 -1.07
C LYS A 43 -25.63 15.75 0.02
N LYS A 44 -25.52 14.46 0.31
CA LYS A 44 -26.37 13.78 1.28
C LYS A 44 -25.82 13.87 2.72
N TYR A 45 -24.50 13.83 2.85
CA TYR A 45 -23.77 13.83 4.11
C TYR A 45 -22.61 14.81 4.05
N PRO A 46 -22.85 16.13 4.26
CA PRO A 46 -21.81 17.17 4.07
C PRO A 46 -20.58 16.99 4.95
N GLN A 47 -20.71 16.34 6.11
CA GLN A 47 -19.60 16.12 7.06
C GLN A 47 -18.82 14.83 6.78
N ALA A 48 -19.28 13.96 5.88
CA ALA A 48 -18.60 12.72 5.57
C ALA A 48 -17.22 13.00 4.97
N LYS A 49 -16.21 12.23 5.36
CA LYS A 49 -14.89 12.27 4.76
C LYS A 49 -14.77 11.17 3.70
N VAL A 50 -14.53 11.58 2.47
CA VAL A 50 -14.51 10.70 1.29
C VAL A 50 -13.12 10.66 0.69
N SER A 51 -12.63 9.45 0.45
CA SER A 51 -11.37 9.19 -0.21
C SER A 51 -11.45 7.95 -1.10
N ILE A 52 -10.32 7.55 -1.64
CA ILE A 52 -10.10 6.28 -2.30
C ILE A 52 -8.75 5.75 -1.84
N THR A 53 -8.67 4.44 -1.62
CA THR A 53 -7.40 3.81 -1.31
C THR A 53 -6.62 3.47 -2.57
N GLN A 54 -5.30 3.55 -2.49
CA GLN A 54 -4.41 3.24 -3.60
C GLN A 54 -3.13 2.57 -3.09
N ILE A 55 -2.81 1.42 -3.66
CA ILE A 55 -1.49 0.81 -3.47
C ILE A 55 -0.45 1.71 -4.13
N MET A 56 0.50 2.17 -3.32
CA MET A 56 1.64 2.97 -3.75
C MET A 56 2.94 2.21 -3.54
N ILE A 57 3.84 2.36 -4.49
CA ILE A 57 5.13 1.69 -4.52
C ILE A 57 6.22 2.74 -4.34
N TYR A 58 7.22 2.45 -3.51
CA TYR A 58 8.41 3.26 -3.49
C TYR A 58 9.34 2.85 -4.63
N PHE A 59 9.39 3.66 -5.67
CA PHE A 59 10.30 3.47 -6.80
C PHE A 59 11.61 4.21 -6.54
N LYS A 60 12.73 3.49 -6.63
CA LYS A 60 14.06 4.07 -6.54
C LYS A 60 14.97 3.55 -7.66
N PRO A 61 15.98 4.31 -8.11
CA PRO A 61 16.98 3.77 -9.02
C PRO A 61 17.78 2.67 -8.32
N ALA A 62 18.16 1.62 -9.03
CA ALA A 62 19.05 0.59 -8.50
C ALA A 62 20.46 1.18 -8.27
N ARG A 63 20.86 2.08 -9.17
CA ARG A 63 22.13 2.83 -9.11
C ARG A 63 21.82 4.32 -8.99
N SER A 64 22.09 4.90 -7.83
CA SER A 64 21.82 6.32 -7.53
C SER A 64 22.55 7.30 -8.47
N TRP A 65 23.66 6.90 -9.04
CA TRP A 65 24.46 7.70 -9.99
C TRP A 65 23.95 7.63 -11.43
N CYS A 66 23.05 6.67 -11.78
CA CYS A 66 22.57 6.47 -13.15
C CYS A 66 21.36 7.41 -13.47
N PRO A 67 21.53 8.44 -14.34
CA PRO A 67 20.44 9.38 -14.64
C PRO A 67 19.26 8.73 -15.33
N ILE A 68 19.48 7.70 -16.15
CA ILE A 68 18.40 6.97 -16.83
C ILE A 68 17.52 6.26 -15.81
N GLU A 69 18.11 5.56 -14.84
CA GLU A 69 17.34 4.88 -13.78
C GLU A 69 16.61 5.87 -12.88
N GLN A 70 17.21 7.03 -12.59
CA GLN A 70 16.55 8.11 -11.86
C GLN A 70 15.32 8.62 -12.63
N GLY A 71 15.44 8.87 -13.93
CA GLY A 71 14.35 9.29 -14.79
C GLY A 71 13.22 8.26 -14.86
N LEU A 72 13.57 6.99 -15.04
CA LEU A 72 12.61 5.89 -15.07
C LEU A 72 11.89 5.71 -13.72
N ALA A 73 12.60 5.81 -12.59
CA ALA A 73 11.99 5.73 -11.26
C ALA A 73 11.03 6.90 -11.00
N LYS A 74 11.37 8.13 -11.44
CA LYS A 74 10.48 9.29 -11.39
C LYS A 74 9.23 9.08 -12.26
N LEU A 75 9.40 8.57 -13.47
CA LEU A 75 8.29 8.27 -14.38
C LEU A 75 7.37 7.18 -13.81
N ALA A 76 7.95 6.09 -13.28
CA ALA A 76 7.19 5.01 -12.65
C ALA A 76 6.36 5.52 -11.47
N ARG A 77 6.97 6.32 -10.58
CA ARG A 77 6.27 6.98 -9.46
C ARG A 77 5.12 7.83 -9.95
N TRP A 78 5.36 8.70 -10.95
CA TRP A 78 4.31 9.54 -11.49
C TRP A 78 3.16 8.72 -12.08
N LEU A 79 3.45 7.73 -12.92
CA LEU A 79 2.44 6.91 -13.56
C LEU A 79 1.62 6.08 -12.56
N TRP A 80 2.28 5.49 -11.56
CA TRP A 80 1.64 4.57 -10.62
C TRP A 80 1.01 5.27 -9.43
N ASN A 81 1.76 6.14 -8.73
CA ASN A 81 1.30 6.76 -7.50
C ASN A 81 0.52 8.06 -7.72
N GLU A 82 0.95 8.91 -8.67
CA GLU A 82 0.54 10.31 -8.68
C GLU A 82 -0.52 10.64 -9.74
N LYS A 83 -0.46 9.99 -10.91
CA LYS A 83 -1.31 10.33 -12.07
C LYS A 83 -2.80 10.26 -11.76
N PHE A 84 -3.23 9.25 -11.00
CA PHE A 84 -4.63 9.10 -10.60
C PHE A 84 -5.01 10.15 -9.57
N LEU A 85 -4.22 10.32 -8.51
CA LEU A 85 -4.47 11.31 -7.46
C LEU A 85 -4.55 12.73 -8.01
N ASN A 86 -3.67 13.09 -8.95
CA ASN A 86 -3.71 14.41 -9.58
C ASN A 86 -5.04 14.68 -10.31
N LYS A 87 -5.70 13.64 -10.84
CA LYS A 87 -6.98 13.78 -11.57
C LYS A 87 -8.20 13.93 -10.64
N ILE A 88 -8.06 13.54 -9.37
CA ILE A 88 -9.14 13.57 -8.39
C ILE A 88 -8.82 14.43 -7.16
N ARG A 89 -7.75 15.22 -7.20
CA ARG A 89 -7.22 15.97 -6.04
C ARG A 89 -8.28 16.85 -5.36
N SER A 90 -9.16 17.47 -6.14
CA SER A 90 -10.25 18.31 -5.64
C SER A 90 -11.39 17.52 -5.00
N GLU A 91 -11.50 16.25 -5.32
CA GLU A 91 -12.53 15.35 -4.81
C GLU A 91 -11.92 14.30 -3.85
N LEU A 92 -11.04 14.75 -2.94
CA LEU A 92 -10.45 13.96 -1.86
C LEU A 92 -10.46 14.78 -0.57
N ASP A 93 -10.93 14.18 0.53
CA ASP A 93 -10.80 14.77 1.87
C ASP A 93 -9.51 14.33 2.55
N TYR A 94 -9.03 13.13 2.26
CA TYR A 94 -7.74 12.58 2.68
C TYR A 94 -7.21 11.63 1.61
N ILE A 95 -5.97 11.17 1.73
CA ILE A 95 -5.37 10.16 0.86
C ILE A 95 -5.35 8.83 1.60
N GLY A 96 -6.02 7.81 1.03
CA GLY A 96 -5.91 6.42 1.48
C GLY A 96 -4.65 5.79 0.87
N LEU A 97 -3.72 5.37 1.71
CA LEU A 97 -2.47 4.74 1.29
C LEU A 97 -2.47 3.25 1.65
N ASP A 98 -2.20 2.39 0.67
CA ASP A 98 -1.80 1.01 0.87
C ASP A 98 -0.34 0.87 0.50
N TYR A 99 0.49 0.37 1.43
CA TYR A 99 1.92 0.17 1.20
C TYR A 99 2.36 -1.23 1.56
N TYR A 100 2.95 -1.95 0.59
CA TYR A 100 3.41 -3.32 0.77
C TYR A 100 4.87 -3.53 0.35
N PHE A 101 5.33 -2.86 -0.70
CA PHE A 101 6.62 -3.15 -1.29
C PHE A 101 7.21 -1.95 -2.05
N HIS A 102 8.47 -2.13 -2.46
CA HIS A 102 9.20 -1.19 -3.29
C HIS A 102 9.75 -1.85 -4.55
N ASP A 103 10.20 -1.03 -5.49
CA ASP A 103 10.86 -1.48 -6.71
C ASP A 103 12.17 -0.71 -6.94
N ARG A 104 13.27 -1.45 -7.13
CA ARG A 104 14.54 -0.91 -7.62
C ARG A 104 14.56 -0.98 -9.13
N ILE A 105 14.54 0.18 -9.77
CA ILE A 105 14.44 0.32 -11.22
C ILE A 105 15.82 0.22 -11.85
N VAL A 106 15.93 -0.66 -12.84
CA VAL A 106 17.05 -0.75 -13.77
C VAL A 106 16.60 -0.37 -15.17
N TRP A 107 17.52 0.14 -16.00
CA TRP A 107 17.17 0.62 -17.35
C TRP A 107 17.05 -0.51 -18.42
N TYR A 108 17.44 -1.73 -18.07
CA TYR A 108 17.38 -2.92 -18.92
C TYR A 108 16.40 -3.96 -18.36
N PRO A 109 15.89 -4.90 -19.20
CA PRO A 109 15.01 -5.97 -18.73
C PRO A 109 15.61 -6.77 -17.56
N PRO A 110 14.82 -7.14 -16.56
CA PRO A 110 13.36 -7.02 -16.44
C PRO A 110 12.86 -5.65 -15.91
N PHE A 111 13.64 -4.59 -15.99
CA PHE A 111 13.36 -3.20 -15.54
C PHE A 111 13.16 -3.03 -14.03
N LYS A 112 13.26 -4.11 -13.28
CA LYS A 112 13.16 -4.16 -11.82
C LYS A 112 14.13 -5.21 -11.29
N ARG A 113 14.91 -4.84 -10.26
CA ARG A 113 15.87 -5.75 -9.60
C ARG A 113 16.00 -5.45 -8.11
N ASN A 114 15.11 -6.04 -7.32
CA ASN A 114 15.19 -5.97 -5.87
C ASN A 114 16.29 -6.89 -5.33
N LYS A 115 16.76 -6.63 -4.10
CA LYS A 115 17.78 -7.47 -3.47
C LYS A 115 17.19 -8.75 -2.88
N ASN A 116 15.94 -8.65 -2.38
CA ASN A 116 15.18 -9.74 -1.76
C ASN A 116 15.93 -10.37 -0.54
N GLU A 117 16.57 -9.53 0.26
CA GLU A 117 17.31 -9.95 1.48
C GLU A 117 16.34 -10.48 2.56
N ARG A 118 15.19 -9.83 2.71
CA ARG A 118 14.06 -10.24 3.56
C ARG A 118 12.79 -10.21 2.74
N VAL A 119 12.07 -11.29 2.68
CA VAL A 119 10.85 -11.40 1.85
C VAL A 119 9.68 -11.96 2.65
N THR A 120 8.47 -11.62 2.21
CA THR A 120 7.22 -12.23 2.68
C THR A 120 7.03 -13.60 2.05
N ASP A 121 6.03 -14.39 2.51
CA ASP A 121 5.66 -15.66 1.87
C ASP A 121 5.26 -15.50 0.39
N MET A 122 4.88 -14.30 -0.02
CA MET A 122 4.60 -13.97 -1.44
C MET A 122 5.85 -13.54 -2.22
N GLY A 123 7.04 -13.59 -1.63
CA GLY A 123 8.30 -13.18 -2.25
C GLY A 123 8.44 -11.66 -2.43
N TRP A 124 7.68 -10.86 -1.70
CA TRP A 124 7.82 -9.40 -1.73
C TRP A 124 8.92 -8.96 -0.77
N GLU A 125 9.87 -8.17 -1.25
CA GLU A 125 10.94 -7.64 -0.38
C GLU A 125 10.34 -6.71 0.69
N ILE A 126 10.62 -7.02 1.95
CA ILE A 126 10.23 -6.18 3.10
C ILE A 126 11.14 -4.96 3.11
N TYR A 127 10.54 -3.77 2.93
CA TYR A 127 11.28 -2.53 2.81
C TYR A 127 10.60 -1.37 3.57
N PRO A 128 10.70 -1.35 4.92
CA PRO A 128 9.95 -0.43 5.78
C PRO A 128 10.25 1.04 5.52
N GLN A 129 11.52 1.38 5.22
CA GLN A 129 11.89 2.77 4.91
C GLN A 129 11.17 3.35 3.68
N GLY A 130 10.62 2.50 2.80
CA GLY A 130 9.92 2.94 1.60
C GLY A 130 8.64 3.70 1.91
N ILE A 131 7.92 3.33 2.99
CA ILE A 131 6.71 4.04 3.41
C ILE A 131 6.99 5.51 3.76
N TYR A 132 8.15 5.79 4.39
CA TYR A 132 8.58 7.16 4.67
C TYR A 132 8.69 7.99 3.38
N TYR A 133 9.39 7.48 2.36
CA TYR A 133 9.55 8.20 1.10
C TYR A 133 8.23 8.37 0.33
N VAL A 134 7.33 7.39 0.40
CA VAL A 134 5.98 7.51 -0.15
C VAL A 134 5.22 8.62 0.56
N LEU A 135 5.18 8.61 1.90
CA LEU A 135 4.53 9.63 2.71
C LEU A 135 5.06 11.04 2.43
N LYS A 136 6.40 11.21 2.39
CA LYS A 136 7.01 12.51 2.01
C LYS A 136 6.59 12.97 0.62
N SER A 137 6.45 12.04 -0.33
CA SER A 137 6.00 12.38 -1.69
C SER A 137 4.53 12.81 -1.76
N LEU A 138 3.70 12.39 -0.80
CA LEU A 138 2.28 12.73 -0.72
C LEU A 138 2.04 14.11 -0.08
N ALA A 139 2.97 14.65 0.70
CA ALA A 139 2.83 15.95 1.34
C ALA A 139 2.49 17.08 0.36
N LYS A 140 2.97 17.00 -0.89
CA LYS A 140 2.66 17.98 -1.97
C LYS A 140 1.17 18.09 -2.32
N PHE A 141 0.36 17.10 -1.97
CA PHE A 141 -1.09 17.14 -2.23
C PHE A 141 -1.83 18.01 -1.20
N GLY A 142 -1.22 18.32 -0.05
CA GLY A 142 -1.82 19.15 1.00
C GLY A 142 -3.06 18.52 1.62
N LYS A 143 -3.09 17.19 1.70
CA LYS A 143 -4.19 16.41 2.29
C LYS A 143 -3.66 15.50 3.38
N PRO A 144 -4.45 15.27 4.45
CA PRO A 144 -4.12 14.23 5.42
C PRO A 144 -3.93 12.86 4.75
N VAL A 145 -3.09 12.01 5.31
CA VAL A 145 -2.89 10.64 4.85
C VAL A 145 -3.37 9.68 5.93
N ILE A 146 -4.10 8.65 5.53
CA ILE A 146 -4.41 7.49 6.37
C ILE A 146 -3.84 6.26 5.68
N ILE A 147 -2.97 5.54 6.37
CA ILE A 147 -2.51 4.24 5.91
C ILE A 147 -3.67 3.25 6.15
N ILE A 148 -4.35 2.89 5.07
CA ILE A 148 -5.52 1.99 5.09
C ILE A 148 -5.06 0.54 5.13
N GLU A 149 -3.93 0.25 4.48
CA GLU A 149 -3.37 -1.09 4.45
C GLU A 149 -1.84 -1.05 4.50
N ASN A 150 -1.28 -1.85 5.39
CA ASN A 150 0.14 -2.20 5.42
C ASN A 150 0.29 -3.53 6.17
N GLY A 151 0.85 -4.53 5.52
CA GLY A 151 0.95 -5.88 6.07
C GLY A 151 1.84 -6.79 5.25
N LEU A 152 1.96 -8.03 5.70
CA LEU A 152 2.72 -9.06 5.01
C LEU A 152 2.04 -10.42 5.12
N ALA A 153 2.23 -11.25 4.10
CA ALA A 153 1.96 -12.68 4.21
C ALA A 153 3.12 -13.33 4.99
N ASP A 154 2.79 -13.96 6.12
CA ASP A 154 3.75 -14.52 7.08
C ASP A 154 2.99 -15.55 7.93
N ALA A 155 3.02 -16.80 7.48
CA ALA A 155 2.20 -17.86 8.07
C ALA A 155 2.67 -18.21 9.50
N ASP A 156 3.96 -18.16 9.73
CA ASP A 156 4.59 -18.55 11.00
C ASP A 156 4.63 -17.41 12.02
N ASP A 157 4.26 -16.18 11.61
CA ASP A 157 4.23 -14.97 12.44
C ASP A 157 5.61 -14.56 13.00
N ASP A 158 6.70 -15.01 12.39
CA ASP A 158 8.06 -14.76 12.85
C ASP A 158 8.60 -13.36 12.46
N GLN A 159 8.08 -12.76 11.38
CA GLN A 159 8.50 -11.47 10.88
C GLN A 159 7.49 -10.33 11.15
N ARG A 160 6.22 -10.64 11.43
CA ARG A 160 5.13 -9.64 11.47
C ARG A 160 5.30 -8.61 12.60
N THR A 161 5.77 -9.03 13.75
CA THR A 161 6.05 -8.10 14.87
C THR A 161 7.06 -7.04 14.49
N ASP A 162 8.19 -7.44 13.91
CA ASP A 162 9.24 -6.51 13.49
C ASP A 162 8.81 -5.68 12.28
N PHE A 163 8.09 -6.28 11.34
CA PHE A 163 7.48 -5.56 10.22
C PHE A 163 6.61 -4.39 10.70
N ILE A 164 5.72 -4.64 11.67
CA ILE A 164 4.83 -3.59 12.24
C ILE A 164 5.67 -2.49 12.88
N ARG A 165 6.61 -2.84 13.75
CA ARG A 165 7.45 -1.88 14.47
C ARG A 165 8.29 -1.03 13.53
N GLU A 166 8.94 -1.65 12.56
CA GLU A 166 9.79 -0.97 11.59
C GLU A 166 8.99 0.00 10.71
N HIS A 167 7.81 -0.40 10.22
CA HIS A 167 6.96 0.49 9.43
C HIS A 167 6.47 1.67 10.26
N LEU A 168 5.98 1.43 11.48
CA LEU A 168 5.53 2.49 12.37
C LEU A 168 6.66 3.46 12.76
N LYS A 169 7.89 2.98 12.93
CA LYS A 169 9.08 3.82 13.13
C LYS A 169 9.27 4.81 11.96
N TYR A 170 9.16 4.34 10.73
CA TYR A 170 9.29 5.20 9.55
C TYR A 170 8.10 6.11 9.32
N ILE A 171 6.89 5.69 9.71
CA ILE A 171 5.70 6.55 9.72
C ILE A 171 5.88 7.67 10.75
N HIS A 172 6.30 7.34 11.97
CA HIS A 172 6.60 8.33 13.01
C HIS A 172 7.65 9.34 12.54
N LYS A 173 8.72 8.88 11.88
CA LYS A 173 9.72 9.76 11.28
C LYS A 173 9.09 10.73 10.27
N ALA A 174 8.19 10.27 9.41
CA ALA A 174 7.50 11.15 8.46
C ALA A 174 6.61 12.19 9.19
N ILE A 175 5.92 11.79 10.26
CA ILE A 175 5.11 12.70 11.10
C ILE A 175 5.99 13.76 11.75
N SER A 176 7.12 13.37 12.36
CA SER A 176 8.03 14.31 13.02
C SER A 176 8.64 15.33 12.06
N GLU A 177 8.65 15.02 10.76
CA GLU A 177 9.08 15.91 9.69
C GLU A 177 7.92 16.62 8.96
N GLY A 178 6.74 16.68 9.59
CA GLY A 178 5.61 17.51 9.19
C GLY A 178 4.64 16.87 8.18
N VAL A 179 4.66 15.56 7.96
CA VAL A 179 3.63 14.88 7.15
C VAL A 179 2.39 14.64 8.01
N ASP A 180 1.23 15.12 7.56
CA ASP A 180 -0.05 14.94 8.27
C ASP A 180 -0.59 13.50 8.08
N VAL A 181 -0.09 12.56 8.88
CA VAL A 181 -0.57 11.17 8.93
C VAL A 181 -1.51 11.02 10.11
N ARG A 182 -2.75 10.59 9.86
CA ARG A 182 -3.82 10.55 10.88
C ARG A 182 -4.27 9.17 11.29
N GLY A 183 -3.76 8.11 10.68
CA GLY A 183 -4.14 6.75 11.04
C GLY A 183 -3.31 5.70 10.35
N TYR A 184 -3.28 4.53 10.96
CA TYR A 184 -2.62 3.33 10.45
C TYR A 184 -3.47 2.11 10.75
N PHE A 185 -3.75 1.31 9.71
CA PHE A 185 -4.42 0.02 9.81
C PHE A 185 -3.52 -1.07 9.26
N HIS A 186 -3.32 -2.11 10.07
CA HIS A 186 -2.58 -3.29 9.63
C HIS A 186 -3.48 -4.18 8.75
N TRP A 187 -2.95 -4.62 7.63
CA TRP A 187 -3.59 -5.63 6.80
C TRP A 187 -3.01 -7.01 7.12
N SER A 188 -3.80 -7.91 7.72
CA SER A 188 -5.22 -7.78 8.01
C SER A 188 -5.54 -8.27 9.42
N LEU A 189 -6.75 -8.03 9.90
CA LEU A 189 -7.19 -8.56 11.19
C LEU A 189 -7.29 -10.08 11.16
N LEU A 190 -7.90 -10.64 10.12
CA LEU A 190 -8.16 -12.07 9.95
C LEU A 190 -7.50 -12.58 8.67
N ASP A 191 -7.08 -13.85 8.66
CA ASP A 191 -6.75 -14.53 7.42
C ASP A 191 -7.94 -14.48 6.46
N ASN A 192 -7.69 -14.12 5.21
CA ASN A 192 -8.72 -13.89 4.19
C ASN A 192 -8.35 -14.50 2.84
N PHE A 193 -9.23 -14.34 1.86
CA PHE A 193 -9.04 -14.81 0.49
C PHE A 193 -8.27 -13.75 -0.30
N GLU A 194 -7.01 -14.07 -0.66
CA GLU A 194 -6.09 -13.16 -1.36
C GLU A 194 -6.24 -13.26 -2.89
N TRP A 195 -7.36 -12.76 -3.41
CA TRP A 195 -7.63 -12.65 -4.85
C TRP A 195 -7.26 -13.94 -5.65
N ALA A 196 -6.35 -13.83 -6.61
CA ALA A 196 -5.91 -14.95 -7.45
C ALA A 196 -5.00 -15.96 -6.72
N ASP A 197 -4.44 -15.57 -5.58
CA ASP A 197 -3.55 -16.42 -4.76
C ASP A 197 -4.35 -17.25 -3.73
N GLY A 198 -5.66 -17.01 -3.63
CA GLY A 198 -6.60 -17.81 -2.85
C GLY A 198 -6.37 -17.70 -1.35
N TRP A 199 -6.40 -18.83 -0.65
CA TRP A 199 -6.29 -18.90 0.81
C TRP A 199 -4.86 -19.16 1.31
N SER A 200 -3.90 -19.31 0.40
CA SER A 200 -2.53 -19.65 0.74
C SER A 200 -1.83 -18.55 1.55
N PRO A 201 -1.86 -17.25 1.13
CA PRO A 201 -1.20 -16.19 1.88
C PRO A 201 -1.91 -15.94 3.22
N LYS A 202 -1.12 -15.79 4.30
CA LYS A 202 -1.60 -15.56 5.66
C LYS A 202 -1.24 -14.15 6.12
N PHE A 203 -2.16 -13.22 5.97
CA PHE A 203 -1.99 -11.81 6.37
C PHE A 203 -2.53 -11.49 7.76
N GLY A 204 -3.38 -12.37 8.32
CA GLY A 204 -4.14 -12.11 9.54
C GLY A 204 -3.28 -11.95 10.79
N LEU A 205 -3.63 -10.99 11.64
CA LEU A 205 -3.23 -10.98 13.05
C LEU A 205 -3.86 -12.16 13.79
N TYR A 206 -4.98 -12.65 13.29
CA TYR A 206 -5.65 -13.86 13.77
C TYR A 206 -5.69 -14.89 12.65
N GLU A 207 -5.25 -16.10 12.97
CA GLU A 207 -5.49 -17.27 12.15
C GLU A 207 -6.97 -17.63 12.15
N VAL A 208 -7.48 -18.10 11.00
CA VAL A 208 -8.87 -18.55 10.85
C VAL A 208 -8.90 -20.00 10.40
N ASP A 209 -9.44 -20.87 11.24
CA ASP A 209 -9.80 -22.22 10.84
C ASP A 209 -11.02 -22.17 9.91
N ARG A 210 -10.86 -22.62 8.69
CA ARG A 210 -11.91 -22.51 7.66
C ARG A 210 -13.06 -23.48 7.78
N LYS A 211 -12.92 -24.51 8.63
CA LYS A 211 -13.97 -25.51 8.88
C LYS A 211 -14.85 -25.09 10.05
N THR A 212 -14.21 -24.63 11.13
CA THR A 212 -14.88 -24.26 12.38
C THR A 212 -15.14 -22.77 12.51
N PHE A 213 -14.46 -21.94 11.69
CA PHE A 213 -14.38 -20.47 11.79
C PHE A 213 -13.81 -19.98 13.13
N ALA A 214 -13.12 -20.85 13.87
CA ALA A 214 -12.39 -20.45 15.06
C ALA A 214 -11.28 -19.46 14.68
N ARG A 215 -11.03 -18.49 15.58
CA ARG A 215 -10.03 -17.45 15.40
C ARG A 215 -9.01 -17.53 16.50
N THR A 216 -7.75 -17.73 16.16
CA THR A 216 -6.63 -17.84 17.10
C THR A 216 -5.71 -16.63 16.93
N ALA A 217 -5.49 -15.89 18.01
CA ALA A 217 -4.60 -14.74 17.98
C ALA A 217 -3.15 -15.19 17.76
N ARG A 218 -2.46 -14.56 16.81
CA ARG A 218 -1.01 -14.72 16.67
C ARG A 218 -0.28 -13.82 17.67
N PRO A 219 0.99 -14.11 18.02
CA PRO A 219 1.80 -13.26 18.91
C PRO A 219 1.84 -11.79 18.49
N SER A 220 1.92 -11.50 17.19
CA SER A 220 1.91 -10.15 16.64
C SER A 220 0.62 -9.38 16.93
N ALA A 221 -0.52 -10.05 17.09
CA ALA A 221 -1.79 -9.41 17.44
C ALA A 221 -1.71 -8.69 18.79
N LYS A 222 -1.06 -9.35 19.80
CA LYS A 222 -0.85 -8.72 21.11
C LYS A 222 0.04 -7.49 21.00
N VAL A 223 1.13 -7.57 20.26
CA VAL A 223 2.06 -6.45 20.05
C VAL A 223 1.34 -5.27 19.41
N TYR A 224 0.57 -5.50 18.34
CA TYR A 224 -0.18 -4.45 17.68
C TYR A 224 -1.28 -3.85 18.58
N SER A 225 -1.98 -4.70 19.35
CA SER A 225 -2.97 -4.25 20.34
C SER A 225 -2.35 -3.35 21.40
N ASP A 226 -1.17 -3.71 21.93
CA ASP A 226 -0.47 -2.93 22.93
C ASP A 226 -0.02 -1.56 22.37
N ILE A 227 0.45 -1.53 21.11
CA ILE A 227 0.77 -0.28 20.41
C ILE A 227 -0.48 0.60 20.26
N CYS A 228 -1.61 0.04 19.83
CA CYS A 228 -2.85 0.78 19.65
C CYS A 228 -3.39 1.34 20.97
N LYS A 229 -3.32 0.58 22.07
CA LYS A 229 -3.80 1.01 23.40
C LYS A 229 -2.96 2.12 24.02
N ASN A 230 -1.65 2.00 23.88
CA ASN A 230 -0.70 2.89 24.55
C ASN A 230 -0.22 4.04 23.67
N ASN A 231 -0.47 3.97 22.37
CA ASN A 231 0.07 4.88 21.34
C ASN A 231 1.61 5.03 21.44
N ILE A 232 2.30 3.95 21.76
CA ILE A 232 3.76 3.89 21.98
C ILE A 232 4.34 2.74 21.19
N ILE A 233 5.45 3.00 20.50
CA ILE A 233 6.27 2.00 19.84
C ILE A 233 7.52 1.77 20.68
N LYS A 234 7.69 0.55 21.19
CA LYS A 234 8.96 0.13 21.78
C LYS A 234 9.91 -0.28 20.65
N ILE A 235 10.93 0.53 20.41
CA ILE A 235 11.99 0.22 19.45
C ILE A 235 13.07 -0.50 20.23
N SER A 236 13.30 -1.79 19.96
CA SER A 236 14.48 -2.48 20.46
C SER A 236 15.72 -1.81 19.85
N ASN A 237 16.60 -1.28 20.69
CA ASN A 237 17.94 -0.88 20.25
C ASN A 237 18.66 -2.18 19.85
N SER A 238 18.77 -2.44 18.53
CA SER A 238 19.68 -3.44 17.98
C SER A 238 21.05 -2.80 17.76
#